data_888e519026543de0ab283207736be56d
#
_entry.id   888e519026543de0ab283207736be56d
#
_cell.length_a   1.000
_cell.length_b   1.000
_cell.length_c   1.000
_cell.angle_alpha   90.00
_cell.angle_beta   90.00
_cell.angle_gamma   90.00
#
_symmetry.space_group_name_H-M   'P 1'
#
loop_
_entity.id
_entity.type
_entity.pdbx_description
1 polymer ?
#
loop_
_entity_poly.entity_id
_entity_poly.type
_entity_poly.pdbx_seq_one_letter_code
_entity_poly.pdbx_strand_id
1 'polypeptide(L)'
;VTFQGWAEILLAIGLAVGLAWPLGDHIGKVWAREPTFLDPVIGPIERLFYRAAGIDPGRGQDWVGFALSMLAFNAGGFLVLYGILRLQQHLPLNPQHAPGMAPDLAFNVAIAFVTNTDWQSYLPERAAGHFAQMAGFTTQNFASAASGMSVAAALARAFAMRGSQTIGNFWADLVRNVLYVLLPLSIVVTVVLAALGVPQTLAAHVEAHTLEGARQTILLGPVASQEAIKELGTNGGGFFRANSAHPFENPSPLSNLVEIVAMATVGFACAVGFGRVVRARSDLRALIVVMATIVSVSAGCIYLAETRPTPALVAAHVAATSNMEGKETRFGAAGTAVFAAMTTGGSAGSVNAMHESFTPAGSGVPLFLMLIGGTLPGGVGSGISCMLVMAMLTVFLAGLLVGRTPEYLGKKIGAREIKLAMLTSIMLPASILGFSAIAASLPLALKAVSATGAHGLTEILYTYASTTVNNGSSFAGLNANSLYWNTTLGICTVLGRFGVAIPVLAIAGGLAAKPKLPPTAGTFPTDGPLFVVLVIAAILIVAGLLYFPALALGPIREH
;
A
#
# COMPACT_ATOMS: atom_id res chain seq x y z
N VAL A 1 14.21 -3.48 25.32
CA VAL A 1 14.95 -3.50 24.03
C VAL A 1 15.97 -4.62 24.06
N THR A 2 15.93 -5.55 23.10
CA THR A 2 16.82 -6.72 23.05
C THR A 2 17.62 -6.74 21.74
N PHE A 3 18.77 -7.40 21.75
CA PHE A 3 19.54 -7.67 20.53
C PHE A 3 18.73 -8.48 19.51
N GLN A 4 17.96 -9.47 19.99
CA GLN A 4 17.10 -10.29 19.14
C GLN A 4 16.05 -9.46 18.40
N GLY A 5 15.41 -8.49 19.09
CA GLY A 5 14.42 -7.62 18.46
C GLY A 5 15.02 -6.73 17.36
N TRP A 6 16.21 -6.19 17.56
CA TRP A 6 16.91 -5.46 16.49
C TRP A 6 17.33 -6.37 15.33
N ALA A 7 17.77 -7.59 15.64
CA ALA A 7 18.14 -8.57 14.62
C ALA A 7 16.92 -8.97 13.78
N GLU A 8 15.74 -9.14 14.38
CA GLU A 8 14.48 -9.43 13.68
C GLU A 8 14.09 -8.30 12.72
N ILE A 9 14.13 -7.04 13.21
CA ILE A 9 13.82 -5.86 12.37
C ILE A 9 14.77 -5.79 11.17
N LEU A 10 16.09 -5.88 11.43
CA LEU A 10 17.10 -5.77 10.37
C LEU A 10 17.06 -6.96 9.40
N LEU A 11 16.76 -8.16 9.89
CA LEU A 11 16.60 -9.36 9.06
C LEU A 11 15.42 -9.21 8.11
N ALA A 12 14.26 -8.79 8.61
CA ALA A 12 13.06 -8.63 7.78
C ALA A 12 13.27 -7.60 6.67
N ILE A 13 13.84 -6.43 7.01
CA ILE A 13 14.16 -5.38 6.02
C ILE A 13 15.24 -5.84 5.05
N GLY A 14 16.30 -6.48 5.55
CA GLY A 14 17.40 -6.99 4.74
C GLY A 14 16.95 -8.06 3.75
N LEU A 15 16.07 -8.98 4.16
CA LEU A 15 15.49 -10.00 3.27
C LEU A 15 14.62 -9.35 2.19
N ALA A 16 13.75 -8.40 2.56
CA ALA A 16 12.89 -7.72 1.60
C ALA A 16 13.70 -6.97 0.54
N VAL A 17 14.71 -6.19 0.95
CA VAL A 17 15.60 -5.47 0.04
C VAL A 17 16.46 -6.44 -0.79
N GLY A 18 16.97 -7.52 -0.18
CA GLY A 18 17.78 -8.52 -0.87
C GLY A 18 17.01 -9.23 -1.99
N LEU A 19 15.79 -9.70 -1.68
CA LEU A 19 14.91 -10.37 -2.65
C LEU A 19 14.39 -9.42 -3.73
N ALA A 20 14.33 -8.13 -3.44
CA ALA A 20 13.89 -7.12 -4.41
C ALA A 20 14.80 -7.00 -5.63
N TRP A 21 16.10 -7.33 -5.52
CA TRP A 21 17.02 -7.25 -6.67
C TRP A 21 16.71 -8.25 -7.77
N PRO A 22 16.68 -9.58 -7.53
CA PRO A 22 16.36 -10.55 -8.57
C PRO A 22 14.92 -10.37 -9.08
N LEU A 23 13.96 -10.08 -8.18
CA LEU A 23 12.58 -9.84 -8.58
C LEU A 23 12.45 -8.57 -9.43
N GLY A 24 13.16 -7.51 -9.07
CA GLY A 24 13.12 -6.25 -9.82
C GLY A 24 13.77 -6.36 -11.21
N ASP A 25 14.83 -7.16 -11.36
CA ASP A 25 15.37 -7.47 -12.69
C ASP A 25 14.33 -8.22 -13.54
N HIS A 26 13.56 -9.13 -12.95
CA HIS A 26 12.44 -9.80 -13.62
C HIS A 26 11.32 -8.84 -13.99
N ILE A 27 10.85 -8.01 -13.04
CA ILE A 27 9.83 -6.97 -13.29
C ILE A 27 10.28 -6.02 -14.41
N GLY A 28 11.55 -5.61 -14.41
CA GLY A 28 12.09 -4.76 -15.45
C GLY A 28 12.06 -5.41 -16.85
N LYS A 29 12.29 -6.73 -16.96
CA LYS A 29 12.10 -7.48 -18.22
C LYS A 29 10.63 -7.48 -18.64
N VAL A 30 9.72 -7.75 -17.71
CA VAL A 30 8.27 -7.76 -17.96
C VAL A 30 7.81 -6.39 -18.49
N TRP A 31 8.25 -5.28 -17.86
CA TRP A 31 7.89 -3.92 -18.26
C TRP A 31 8.53 -3.47 -19.58
N ALA A 32 9.75 -3.95 -19.86
CA ALA A 32 10.43 -3.72 -21.14
C ALA A 32 9.97 -4.66 -22.25
N ARG A 33 9.08 -5.62 -21.95
CA ARG A 33 8.63 -6.69 -22.88
C ARG A 33 9.78 -7.53 -23.43
N GLU A 34 10.83 -7.69 -22.63
CA GLU A 34 11.94 -8.60 -22.90
C GLU A 34 11.53 -10.06 -22.58
N PRO A 35 12.19 -11.05 -23.22
CA PRO A 35 11.95 -12.46 -22.90
C PRO A 35 12.23 -12.79 -21.42
N THR A 36 11.36 -13.61 -20.84
CA THR A 36 11.46 -14.10 -19.47
C THR A 36 11.53 -15.63 -19.43
N PHE A 37 11.99 -16.19 -18.33
CA PHE A 37 11.98 -17.64 -18.12
C PHE A 37 10.57 -18.26 -18.02
N LEU A 38 9.55 -17.41 -17.80
CA LEU A 38 8.14 -17.83 -17.71
C LEU A 38 7.43 -17.88 -19.08
N ASP A 39 8.01 -17.30 -20.13
CA ASP A 39 7.38 -17.23 -21.46
C ASP A 39 6.95 -18.58 -22.05
N PRO A 40 7.69 -19.71 -21.87
CA PRO A 40 7.24 -20.99 -22.40
C PRO A 40 5.91 -21.45 -21.82
N VAL A 41 5.63 -21.14 -20.55
CA VAL A 41 4.42 -21.54 -19.83
C VAL A 41 3.33 -20.46 -19.90
N ILE A 42 3.70 -19.22 -19.63
CA ILE A 42 2.74 -18.11 -19.51
C ILE A 42 2.40 -17.49 -20.88
N GLY A 43 3.32 -17.49 -21.83
CA GLY A 43 3.10 -16.87 -23.14
C GLY A 43 1.86 -17.38 -23.91
N PRO A 44 1.55 -18.69 -23.92
CA PRO A 44 0.28 -19.18 -24.49
C PRO A 44 -0.95 -18.61 -23.78
N ILE A 45 -0.93 -18.50 -22.45
CA ILE A 45 -2.01 -17.96 -21.63
C ILE A 45 -2.18 -16.46 -21.91
N GLU A 46 -1.08 -15.71 -21.96
CA GLU A 46 -1.08 -14.29 -22.31
C GLU A 46 -1.73 -14.04 -23.67
N ARG A 47 -1.34 -14.83 -24.70
CA ARG A 47 -1.92 -14.74 -26.05
C ARG A 47 -3.42 -15.07 -26.06
N LEU A 48 -3.86 -16.02 -25.23
CA LEU A 48 -5.29 -16.35 -25.08
C LEU A 48 -6.06 -15.16 -24.51
N PHE A 49 -5.55 -14.55 -23.45
CA PHE A 49 -6.16 -13.34 -22.87
C PHE A 49 -6.24 -12.19 -23.88
N TYR A 50 -5.16 -11.93 -24.62
CA TYR A 50 -5.16 -10.88 -25.63
C TYR A 50 -6.21 -11.12 -26.73
N ARG A 51 -6.33 -12.35 -27.20
CA ARG A 51 -7.36 -12.71 -28.20
C ARG A 51 -8.77 -12.58 -27.66
N ALA A 52 -9.01 -13.08 -26.44
CA ALA A 52 -10.34 -13.06 -25.82
C ALA A 52 -10.81 -11.62 -25.51
N ALA A 53 -9.89 -10.75 -25.09
CA ALA A 53 -10.19 -9.36 -24.73
C ALA A 53 -10.00 -8.37 -25.91
N GLY A 54 -9.60 -8.82 -27.10
CA GLY A 54 -9.32 -7.94 -28.23
C GLY A 54 -8.16 -6.96 -28.01
N ILE A 55 -7.16 -7.36 -27.20
CA ILE A 55 -6.02 -6.52 -26.86
C ILE A 55 -4.95 -6.66 -27.94
N ASP A 56 -4.59 -5.54 -28.58
CA ASP A 56 -3.39 -5.46 -29.42
C ASP A 56 -2.21 -4.90 -28.59
N PRO A 57 -1.27 -5.74 -28.16
CA PRO A 57 -0.14 -5.29 -27.35
C PRO A 57 0.83 -4.36 -28.11
N GLY A 58 0.79 -4.36 -29.44
CA GLY A 58 1.60 -3.47 -30.29
C GLY A 58 1.04 -2.04 -30.38
N ARG A 59 -0.24 -1.84 -30.07
CA ARG A 59 -0.88 -0.52 -30.15
C ARG A 59 -0.58 0.30 -28.90
N GLY A 60 0.39 1.22 -28.99
CA GLY A 60 0.70 2.16 -27.93
C GLY A 60 -0.42 3.17 -27.69
N GLN A 61 -0.61 3.56 -26.44
CA GLN A 61 -1.55 4.61 -26.01
C GLN A 61 -0.76 5.85 -25.58
N ASP A 62 -1.31 7.04 -25.87
CA ASP A 62 -0.86 8.27 -25.22
C ASP A 62 -1.28 8.27 -23.74
N TRP A 63 -0.86 9.26 -22.97
CA TRP A 63 -1.14 9.27 -21.54
C TRP A 63 -2.65 9.40 -21.23
N VAL A 64 -3.43 10.07 -22.10
CA VAL A 64 -4.88 10.21 -21.92
C VAL A 64 -5.58 8.87 -22.17
N GLY A 65 -5.27 8.22 -23.29
CA GLY A 65 -5.82 6.91 -23.61
C GLY A 65 -5.46 5.83 -22.58
N PHE A 66 -4.24 5.90 -22.04
CA PHE A 66 -3.80 5.03 -20.95
C PHE A 66 -4.60 5.30 -19.66
N ALA A 67 -4.76 6.57 -19.27
CA ALA A 67 -5.55 6.97 -18.10
C ALA A 67 -7.03 6.57 -18.23
N LEU A 68 -7.64 6.80 -19.39
CA LEU A 68 -9.03 6.41 -19.65
C LEU A 68 -9.22 4.89 -19.61
N SER A 69 -8.26 4.11 -20.14
CA SER A 69 -8.29 2.65 -20.05
C SER A 69 -8.20 2.18 -18.60
N MET A 70 -7.31 2.79 -17.79
CA MET A 70 -7.19 2.53 -16.36
C MET A 70 -8.50 2.84 -15.63
N LEU A 71 -9.10 4.01 -15.88
CA LEU A 71 -10.35 4.40 -15.23
C LEU A 71 -11.51 3.49 -15.63
N ALA A 72 -11.63 3.12 -16.93
CA ALA A 72 -12.65 2.21 -17.41
C ALA A 72 -12.53 0.81 -16.77
N PHE A 73 -11.31 0.29 -16.65
CA PHE A 73 -11.03 -0.99 -15.97
C PHE A 73 -11.46 -0.96 -14.51
N ASN A 74 -11.04 0.09 -13.77
CA ASN A 74 -11.38 0.22 -12.35
C ASN A 74 -12.89 0.47 -12.14
N ALA A 75 -13.54 1.24 -13.01
CA ALA A 75 -15.00 1.42 -12.97
C ALA A 75 -15.74 0.10 -13.22
N GLY A 76 -15.28 -0.70 -14.18
CA GLY A 76 -15.80 -2.06 -14.41
C GLY A 76 -15.62 -2.97 -13.20
N GLY A 77 -14.43 -2.97 -12.59
CA GLY A 77 -14.14 -3.70 -11.37
C GLY A 77 -15.05 -3.30 -10.21
N PHE A 78 -15.27 -1.98 -10.04
CA PHE A 78 -16.20 -1.46 -9.04
C PHE A 78 -17.62 -1.99 -9.25
N LEU A 79 -18.16 -1.92 -10.48
CA LEU A 79 -19.51 -2.38 -10.77
C LEU A 79 -19.68 -3.88 -10.52
N VAL A 80 -18.68 -4.68 -10.93
CA VAL A 80 -18.70 -6.13 -10.72
C VAL A 80 -18.65 -6.47 -9.23
N LEU A 81 -17.71 -5.87 -8.49
CA LEU A 81 -17.58 -6.15 -7.05
C LEU A 81 -18.80 -5.63 -6.27
N TYR A 82 -19.30 -4.43 -6.58
CA TYR A 82 -20.53 -3.91 -6.00
C TYR A 82 -21.70 -4.86 -6.23
N GLY A 83 -21.86 -5.36 -7.47
CA GLY A 83 -22.88 -6.35 -7.82
C GLY A 83 -22.75 -7.65 -7.03
N ILE A 84 -21.53 -8.20 -6.90
CA ILE A 84 -21.26 -9.39 -6.08
C ILE A 84 -21.71 -9.17 -4.63
N LEU A 85 -21.31 -8.06 -4.01
CA LEU A 85 -21.62 -7.76 -2.60
C LEU A 85 -23.11 -7.53 -2.36
N ARG A 86 -23.82 -6.92 -3.31
CA ARG A 86 -25.27 -6.69 -3.22
C ARG A 86 -26.09 -7.96 -3.44
N LEU A 87 -25.58 -8.89 -4.24
CA LEU A 87 -26.31 -10.09 -4.67
C LEU A 87 -25.79 -11.38 -4.03
N GLN A 88 -24.80 -11.30 -3.12
CA GLN A 88 -24.10 -12.48 -2.57
C GLN A 88 -25.01 -13.53 -1.93
N GLN A 89 -26.17 -13.12 -1.41
CA GLN A 89 -27.17 -14.05 -0.85
C GLN A 89 -27.73 -15.05 -1.88
N HIS A 90 -27.63 -14.72 -3.17
CA HIS A 90 -28.09 -15.54 -4.29
C HIS A 90 -26.94 -16.24 -5.03
N LEU A 91 -25.68 -15.95 -4.63
CA LEU A 91 -24.49 -16.52 -5.25
C LEU A 91 -24.10 -17.84 -4.56
N PRO A 92 -23.41 -18.75 -5.28
CA PRO A 92 -22.90 -19.98 -4.70
C PRO A 92 -21.82 -19.72 -3.63
N LEU A 93 -21.41 -20.76 -2.91
CA LEU A 93 -20.33 -20.70 -1.93
C LEU A 93 -20.55 -19.61 -0.86
N ASN A 94 -21.76 -19.54 -0.32
CA ASN A 94 -22.13 -18.68 0.79
C ASN A 94 -22.56 -19.52 2.01
N PRO A 95 -21.62 -20.24 2.64
CA PRO A 95 -21.95 -21.21 3.68
C PRO A 95 -22.43 -20.56 5.00
N GLN A 96 -22.10 -19.27 5.22
CA GLN A 96 -22.57 -18.49 6.37
C GLN A 96 -23.92 -17.84 6.11
N HIS A 97 -24.52 -18.02 4.92
CA HIS A 97 -25.75 -17.35 4.50
C HIS A 97 -25.70 -15.82 4.65
N ALA A 98 -24.54 -15.24 4.35
CA ALA A 98 -24.34 -13.79 4.42
C ALA A 98 -25.38 -13.06 3.53
N PRO A 99 -26.13 -12.08 4.08
CA PRO A 99 -27.09 -11.30 3.31
C PRO A 99 -26.37 -10.36 2.34
N GLY A 100 -27.11 -9.79 1.38
CA GLY A 100 -26.58 -8.69 0.55
C GLY A 100 -26.18 -7.51 1.43
N MET A 101 -24.97 -6.97 1.21
CA MET A 101 -24.48 -5.81 1.97
C MET A 101 -25.38 -4.57 1.75
N ALA A 102 -25.50 -3.70 2.73
CA ALA A 102 -26.17 -2.40 2.60
C ALA A 102 -25.53 -1.57 1.47
N PRO A 103 -26.31 -0.72 0.76
CA PRO A 103 -25.80 -0.01 -0.41
C PRO A 103 -24.56 0.85 -0.16
N ASP A 104 -24.55 1.57 0.94
CA ASP A 104 -23.45 2.45 1.35
C ASP A 104 -22.21 1.66 1.77
N LEU A 105 -22.39 0.55 2.48
CA LEU A 105 -21.29 -0.36 2.83
C LEU A 105 -20.73 -1.03 1.58
N ALA A 106 -21.57 -1.56 0.70
CA ALA A 106 -21.15 -2.18 -0.57
C ALA A 106 -20.40 -1.18 -1.46
N PHE A 107 -20.83 0.09 -1.49
CA PHE A 107 -20.12 1.18 -2.17
C PHE A 107 -18.72 1.36 -1.60
N ASN A 108 -18.61 1.53 -0.27
CA ASN A 108 -17.33 1.73 0.40
C ASN A 108 -16.38 0.56 0.14
N VAL A 109 -16.84 -0.66 0.35
CA VAL A 109 -16.04 -1.88 0.16
C VAL A 109 -15.59 -2.02 -1.30
N ALA A 110 -16.50 -1.89 -2.26
CA ALA A 110 -16.17 -2.06 -3.68
C ALA A 110 -15.14 -1.01 -4.14
N ILE A 111 -15.29 0.26 -3.72
CA ILE A 111 -14.37 1.31 -4.11
C ILE A 111 -13.02 1.18 -3.39
N ALA A 112 -13.00 0.73 -2.12
CA ALA A 112 -11.78 0.48 -1.37
C ALA A 112 -10.92 -0.62 -2.01
N PHE A 113 -11.52 -1.74 -2.42
CA PHE A 113 -10.80 -2.82 -3.10
C PHE A 113 -10.29 -2.42 -4.49
N VAL A 114 -11.09 -1.68 -5.26
CA VAL A 114 -10.68 -1.20 -6.59
C VAL A 114 -9.53 -0.20 -6.50
N THR A 115 -9.46 0.60 -5.45
CA THR A 115 -8.41 1.59 -5.24
C THR A 115 -7.17 1.03 -4.52
N ASN A 116 -7.13 -0.28 -4.24
CA ASN A 116 -6.04 -0.94 -3.49
C ASN A 116 -5.90 -0.41 -2.06
N THR A 117 -7.02 -0.15 -1.41
CA THR A 117 -7.08 0.34 -0.03
C THR A 117 -7.62 -0.74 0.90
N ASP A 118 -8.57 -1.53 0.41
CA ASP A 118 -9.23 -2.65 1.08
C ASP A 118 -9.74 -2.33 2.50
N TRP A 119 -10.18 -1.08 2.72
CA TRP A 119 -10.78 -0.65 3.98
C TRP A 119 -12.01 -1.48 4.34
N GLN A 120 -12.09 -1.95 5.58
CA GLN A 120 -13.16 -2.82 6.06
C GLN A 120 -13.79 -2.28 7.34
N SER A 121 -15.01 -1.74 7.24
CA SER A 121 -15.84 -1.29 8.37
C SER A 121 -16.80 -2.39 8.87
N TYR A 122 -16.50 -3.66 8.63
CA TYR A 122 -17.37 -4.82 8.90
C TYR A 122 -16.53 -6.04 9.29
N LEU A 123 -17.19 -7.14 9.64
CA LEU A 123 -16.57 -8.45 9.90
C LEU A 123 -16.57 -9.26 8.60
N PRO A 124 -15.48 -9.29 7.81
CA PRO A 124 -15.50 -9.92 6.50
C PRO A 124 -15.79 -11.41 6.57
N GLU A 125 -15.30 -12.12 7.60
CA GLU A 125 -15.55 -13.54 7.84
C GLU A 125 -17.03 -13.90 8.02
N ARG A 126 -17.88 -12.93 8.41
CA ARG A 126 -19.32 -13.11 8.58
C ARG A 126 -20.16 -12.44 7.50
N ALA A 127 -19.69 -11.29 7.02
CA ALA A 127 -20.46 -10.44 6.11
C ALA A 127 -20.21 -10.75 4.62
N ALA A 128 -19.19 -11.57 4.29
CA ALA A 128 -18.86 -11.94 2.93
C ALA A 128 -18.78 -13.46 2.78
N GLY A 129 -19.57 -14.04 1.86
CA GLY A 129 -19.49 -15.45 1.51
C GLY A 129 -18.18 -15.78 0.79
N HIS A 130 -17.81 -17.07 0.72
CA HIS A 130 -16.55 -17.50 0.07
C HIS A 130 -16.48 -17.09 -1.40
N PHE A 131 -17.61 -17.03 -2.12
CA PHE A 131 -17.62 -16.51 -3.48
C PHE A 131 -17.19 -15.03 -3.53
N ALA A 132 -17.72 -14.19 -2.63
CA ALA A 132 -17.35 -12.78 -2.55
C ALA A 132 -15.87 -12.63 -2.15
N GLN A 133 -15.37 -13.46 -1.23
CA GLN A 133 -13.96 -13.48 -0.83
C GLN A 133 -13.03 -13.86 -1.99
N MET A 134 -13.34 -14.91 -2.78
CA MET A 134 -12.49 -15.39 -3.87
C MET A 134 -12.67 -14.57 -5.16
N ALA A 135 -13.89 -14.58 -5.73
CA ALA A 135 -14.17 -13.94 -7.00
C ALA A 135 -14.28 -12.42 -6.91
N GLY A 136 -14.61 -11.90 -5.73
CA GLY A 136 -14.64 -10.48 -5.42
C GLY A 136 -13.27 -9.98 -4.93
N PHE A 137 -12.99 -10.16 -3.66
CA PHE A 137 -11.85 -9.52 -2.99
C PHE A 137 -10.49 -10.00 -3.51
N THR A 138 -10.22 -11.31 -3.52
CA THR A 138 -8.95 -11.86 -3.99
C THR A 138 -8.67 -11.46 -5.44
N THR A 139 -9.67 -11.55 -6.33
CA THR A 139 -9.51 -11.12 -7.72
C THR A 139 -9.20 -9.63 -7.82
N GLN A 140 -9.87 -8.81 -7.00
CA GLN A 140 -9.65 -7.37 -7.01
C GLN A 140 -8.28 -6.99 -6.45
N ASN A 141 -7.73 -7.75 -5.50
CA ASN A 141 -6.38 -7.57 -5.00
C ASN A 141 -5.32 -7.73 -6.11
N PHE A 142 -5.47 -8.73 -6.99
CA PHE A 142 -4.64 -8.84 -8.19
C PHE A 142 -4.83 -7.65 -9.14
N ALA A 143 -6.08 -7.29 -9.41
CA ALA A 143 -6.44 -6.28 -10.39
C ALA A 143 -5.96 -4.88 -10.00
N SER A 144 -6.18 -4.47 -8.75
CA SER A 144 -5.81 -3.15 -8.23
C SER A 144 -4.28 -2.98 -8.11
N ALA A 145 -3.57 -4.02 -7.65
CA ALA A 145 -2.11 -4.05 -7.60
C ALA A 145 -1.50 -3.96 -9.00
N ALA A 146 -1.97 -4.79 -9.96
CA ALA A 146 -1.50 -4.77 -11.34
C ALA A 146 -1.78 -3.43 -12.04
N SER A 147 -2.90 -2.77 -11.72
CA SER A 147 -3.20 -1.41 -12.21
C SER A 147 -2.15 -0.40 -11.73
N GLY A 148 -1.74 -0.43 -10.46
CA GLY A 148 -0.66 0.40 -9.92
C GLY A 148 0.69 0.13 -10.58
N MET A 149 1.05 -1.14 -10.74
CA MET A 149 2.28 -1.53 -11.46
C MET A 149 2.29 -1.05 -12.92
N SER A 150 1.12 -1.01 -13.57
CA SER A 150 1.00 -0.54 -14.96
C SER A 150 1.29 0.95 -15.08
N VAL A 151 0.90 1.76 -14.10
CA VAL A 151 1.27 3.19 -14.02
C VAL A 151 2.77 3.36 -13.85
N ALA A 152 3.40 2.57 -12.95
CA ALA A 152 4.85 2.60 -12.76
C ALA A 152 5.61 2.16 -14.01
N ALA A 153 5.13 1.12 -14.74
CA ALA A 153 5.70 0.67 -15.99
C ALA A 153 5.64 1.75 -17.09
N ALA A 154 4.50 2.45 -17.19
CA ALA A 154 4.33 3.56 -18.12
C ALA A 154 5.31 4.71 -17.81
N LEU A 155 5.46 5.06 -16.52
CA LEU A 155 6.40 6.08 -16.06
C LEU A 155 7.86 5.67 -16.35
N ALA A 156 8.23 4.40 -16.11
CA ALA A 156 9.55 3.87 -16.40
C ALA A 156 9.89 3.98 -17.89
N ARG A 157 8.96 3.57 -18.76
CA ARG A 157 9.12 3.70 -20.21
C ARG A 157 9.22 5.16 -20.64
N ALA A 158 8.45 6.06 -20.06
CA ALA A 158 8.48 7.48 -20.37
C ALA A 158 9.86 8.11 -20.12
N PHE A 159 10.55 7.74 -19.05
CA PHE A 159 11.94 8.14 -18.81
C PHE A 159 12.94 7.51 -19.79
N ALA A 160 12.69 6.29 -20.24
CA ALA A 160 13.57 5.58 -21.17
C ALA A 160 13.40 6.05 -22.62
N MET A 161 12.19 6.41 -23.04
CA MET A 161 11.82 6.79 -24.40
C MET A 161 12.41 8.15 -24.81
N ARG A 162 12.47 8.40 -26.15
CA ARG A 162 12.97 9.65 -26.74
C ARG A 162 12.00 10.12 -27.81
N GLY A 163 11.30 11.24 -27.55
CA GLY A 163 10.40 11.83 -28.54
C GLY A 163 9.16 10.98 -28.88
N SER A 164 8.70 10.18 -27.93
CA SER A 164 7.54 9.31 -28.13
C SER A 164 6.25 10.03 -27.74
N GLN A 165 5.18 9.78 -28.51
CA GLN A 165 3.82 10.25 -28.17
C GLN A 165 3.05 9.21 -27.34
N THR A 166 3.56 7.99 -27.20
CA THR A 166 2.90 6.91 -26.46
C THR A 166 3.73 6.48 -25.26
N ILE A 167 3.07 5.98 -24.20
CA ILE A 167 3.71 5.51 -22.96
C ILE A 167 3.53 4.00 -22.74
N GLY A 168 2.91 3.30 -23.66
CA GLY A 168 2.65 1.86 -23.61
C GLY A 168 1.18 1.52 -23.83
N ASN A 169 0.76 0.36 -23.36
CA ASN A 169 -0.62 -0.11 -23.45
C ASN A 169 -1.05 -0.64 -22.09
N PHE A 170 -2.05 0.00 -21.48
CA PHE A 170 -2.54 -0.33 -20.14
C PHE A 170 -2.99 -1.79 -20.00
N TRP A 171 -3.77 -2.27 -20.97
CA TRP A 171 -4.34 -3.62 -20.91
C TRP A 171 -3.27 -4.71 -21.00
N ALA A 172 -2.28 -4.50 -21.86
CA ALA A 172 -1.15 -5.41 -21.97
C ALA A 172 -0.27 -5.39 -20.71
N ASP A 173 -0.03 -4.23 -20.13
CA ASP A 173 0.71 -4.08 -18.88
C ASP A 173 -0.02 -4.75 -17.71
N LEU A 174 -1.35 -4.56 -17.62
CA LEU A 174 -2.19 -5.19 -16.61
C LEU A 174 -2.08 -6.72 -16.65
N VAL A 175 -2.29 -7.31 -17.82
CA VAL A 175 -2.22 -8.77 -18.03
C VAL A 175 -0.84 -9.29 -17.67
N ARG A 176 0.23 -8.61 -18.09
CA ARG A 176 1.60 -9.03 -17.81
C ARG A 176 1.96 -8.92 -16.34
N ASN A 177 1.58 -7.85 -15.66
CA ASN A 177 1.81 -7.70 -14.22
C ASN A 177 1.11 -8.78 -13.41
N VAL A 178 -0.12 -9.17 -13.78
CA VAL A 178 -0.82 -10.29 -13.14
C VAL A 178 -0.10 -11.60 -13.43
N LEU A 179 0.07 -11.96 -14.71
CA LEU A 179 0.49 -13.31 -15.10
C LEU A 179 1.97 -13.59 -14.82
N TYR A 180 2.86 -12.61 -15.02
CA TYR A 180 4.30 -12.81 -14.91
C TYR A 180 4.89 -12.43 -13.55
N VAL A 181 4.17 -11.66 -12.73
CA VAL A 181 4.68 -11.19 -11.44
C VAL A 181 3.78 -11.65 -10.30
N LEU A 182 2.57 -11.12 -10.21
CA LEU A 182 1.74 -11.31 -9.02
C LEU A 182 1.27 -12.76 -8.85
N LEU A 183 0.77 -13.39 -9.90
CA LEU A 183 0.22 -14.75 -9.82
C LEU A 183 1.27 -15.81 -9.47
N PRO A 184 2.45 -15.87 -10.11
CA PRO A 184 3.48 -16.83 -9.73
C PRO A 184 3.96 -16.67 -8.29
N LEU A 185 4.16 -15.42 -7.84
CA LEU A 185 4.55 -15.14 -6.47
C LEU A 185 3.45 -15.52 -5.47
N SER A 186 2.18 -15.21 -5.79
CA SER A 186 1.05 -15.59 -4.93
C SER A 186 0.92 -17.09 -4.76
N ILE A 187 1.13 -17.86 -5.82
CA ILE A 187 1.12 -19.34 -5.71
C ILE A 187 2.19 -19.82 -4.73
N VAL A 188 3.41 -19.29 -4.83
CA VAL A 188 4.50 -19.66 -3.93
C VAL A 188 4.18 -19.27 -2.49
N VAL A 189 3.76 -18.02 -2.24
CA VAL A 189 3.45 -17.54 -0.89
C VAL A 189 2.24 -18.28 -0.31
N THR A 190 1.20 -18.57 -1.12
CA THR A 190 0.05 -19.37 -0.69
C THR A 190 0.48 -20.76 -0.17
N VAL A 191 1.35 -21.44 -0.92
CA VAL A 191 1.86 -22.77 -0.51
C VAL A 191 2.66 -22.67 0.80
N VAL A 192 3.50 -21.65 0.93
CA VAL A 192 4.29 -21.41 2.15
C VAL A 192 3.38 -21.12 3.34
N LEU A 193 2.41 -20.20 3.21
CA LEU A 193 1.48 -19.86 4.29
C LEU A 193 0.60 -21.06 4.68
N ALA A 194 0.09 -21.80 3.70
CA ALA A 194 -0.68 -23.03 3.98
C ALA A 194 0.17 -24.08 4.72
N ALA A 195 1.44 -24.25 4.34
CA ALA A 195 2.37 -25.14 5.05
C ALA A 195 2.68 -24.66 6.49
N LEU A 196 2.57 -23.37 6.75
CA LEU A 196 2.72 -22.76 8.08
C LEU A 196 1.43 -22.80 8.91
N GLY A 197 0.32 -23.33 8.37
CA GLY A 197 -0.94 -23.52 9.09
C GLY A 197 -2.04 -22.53 8.77
N VAL A 198 -1.87 -21.65 7.77
CA VAL A 198 -2.96 -20.77 7.31
C VAL A 198 -3.99 -21.60 6.54
N PRO A 199 -5.29 -21.56 6.90
CA PRO A 199 -6.32 -22.37 6.26
C PRO A 199 -6.49 -22.07 4.76
N GLN A 200 -6.66 -23.12 3.97
CA GLN A 200 -7.08 -23.03 2.56
C GLN A 200 -8.16 -24.08 2.30
N THR A 201 -9.41 -23.72 2.59
CA THR A 201 -10.54 -24.64 2.57
C THR A 201 -11.82 -23.95 2.12
N LEU A 202 -12.80 -24.74 1.68
CA LEU A 202 -14.17 -24.26 1.43
C LEU A 202 -15.14 -24.65 2.56
N ALA A 203 -14.64 -25.25 3.65
CA ALA A 203 -15.44 -25.50 4.85
C ALA A 203 -15.92 -24.19 5.47
N ALA A 204 -17.14 -24.19 5.99
CA ALA A 204 -17.77 -23.02 6.60
C ALA A 204 -17.12 -22.64 7.93
N HIS A 205 -16.93 -23.62 8.78
CA HIS A 205 -16.45 -23.45 10.15
C HIS A 205 -15.99 -24.79 10.74
N VAL A 206 -15.37 -24.71 11.89
CA VAL A 206 -15.10 -25.84 12.77
C VAL A 206 -15.66 -25.52 14.16
N GLU A 207 -16.32 -26.52 14.77
CA GLU A 207 -16.76 -26.43 16.16
C GLU A 207 -15.62 -26.83 17.09
N ALA A 208 -15.35 -25.99 18.06
CA ALA A 208 -14.37 -26.26 19.11
C ALA A 208 -15.01 -26.07 20.48
N HIS A 209 -14.40 -26.62 21.52
CA HIS A 209 -14.78 -26.40 22.90
C HIS A 209 -13.67 -25.64 23.62
N THR A 210 -14.04 -24.61 24.36
CA THR A 210 -13.09 -23.89 25.22
C THR A 210 -12.68 -24.80 26.41
N LEU A 211 -11.64 -24.38 27.12
CA LEU A 211 -11.22 -25.11 28.34
C LEU A 211 -12.31 -25.16 29.40
N GLU A 212 -13.20 -24.18 29.42
CA GLU A 212 -14.36 -24.09 30.30
C GLU A 212 -15.57 -24.89 29.80
N GLY A 213 -15.45 -25.58 28.66
CA GLY A 213 -16.48 -26.43 28.07
C GLY A 213 -17.52 -25.67 27.20
N ALA A 214 -17.37 -24.37 26.98
CA ALA A 214 -18.25 -23.63 26.09
C ALA A 214 -18.01 -23.99 24.62
N ARG A 215 -19.07 -24.04 23.80
CA ARG A 215 -18.94 -24.23 22.34
C ARG A 215 -18.46 -22.94 21.69
N GLN A 216 -17.49 -23.05 20.79
CA GLN A 216 -16.97 -21.98 19.98
C GLN A 216 -17.01 -22.39 18.50
N THR A 217 -17.67 -21.58 17.68
CA THR A 217 -17.67 -21.74 16.21
C THR A 217 -16.56 -20.88 15.63
N ILE A 218 -15.57 -21.52 15.03
CA ILE A 218 -14.44 -20.85 14.38
C ILE A 218 -14.68 -20.89 12.88
N LEU A 219 -14.83 -19.72 12.25
CA LEU A 219 -15.06 -19.60 10.82
C LEU A 219 -13.81 -19.99 10.04
N LEU A 220 -13.99 -20.61 8.89
CA LEU A 220 -12.94 -21.05 7.99
C LEU A 220 -13.20 -20.54 6.56
N GLY A 221 -12.20 -20.66 5.70
CA GLY A 221 -12.32 -20.30 4.29
C GLY A 221 -11.01 -20.42 3.52
N PRO A 222 -10.96 -19.89 2.29
CA PRO A 222 -9.78 -19.87 1.42
C PRO A 222 -8.84 -18.73 1.81
N VAL A 223 -8.29 -18.78 3.04
CA VAL A 223 -7.54 -17.68 3.67
C VAL A 223 -6.16 -17.52 3.04
N ALA A 224 -5.37 -18.62 2.92
CA ALA A 224 -3.97 -18.53 2.51
C ALA A 224 -3.77 -17.87 1.14
N SER A 225 -4.65 -18.12 0.17
CA SER A 225 -4.55 -17.52 -1.16
C SER A 225 -4.89 -16.03 -1.16
N GLN A 226 -5.84 -15.60 -0.34
CA GLN A 226 -6.17 -14.19 -0.17
C GLN A 226 -5.04 -13.46 0.56
N GLU A 227 -4.53 -14.06 1.65
CA GLU A 227 -3.41 -13.53 2.42
C GLU A 227 -2.16 -13.31 1.56
N ALA A 228 -1.82 -14.29 0.72
CA ALA A 228 -0.67 -14.20 -0.16
C ALA A 228 -0.74 -13.00 -1.12
N ILE A 229 -1.85 -12.81 -1.81
CA ILE A 229 -1.97 -11.66 -2.73
C ILE A 229 -2.19 -10.34 -1.98
N LYS A 230 -2.88 -10.35 -0.84
CA LYS A 230 -3.06 -9.20 0.02
C LYS A 230 -1.69 -8.58 0.37
N GLU A 231 -0.74 -9.41 0.81
CA GLU A 231 0.59 -8.93 1.17
C GLU A 231 1.44 -8.56 -0.05
N LEU A 232 1.52 -9.41 -1.08
CA LEU A 232 2.27 -9.14 -2.29
C LEU A 232 1.75 -7.93 -3.08
N GLY A 233 0.44 -7.73 -3.09
CA GLY A 233 -0.24 -6.61 -3.75
C GLY A 233 -0.28 -5.34 -2.93
N THR A 234 0.19 -5.38 -1.66
CA THR A 234 0.06 -4.27 -0.69
C THR A 234 -1.37 -3.72 -0.65
N ASN A 235 -2.33 -4.61 -0.44
CA ASN A 235 -3.75 -4.30 -0.57
C ASN A 235 -4.38 -3.84 0.76
N GLY A 236 -4.10 -4.56 1.84
CA GLY A 236 -4.80 -4.42 3.12
C GLY A 236 -6.08 -5.25 3.18
N GLY A 237 -6.91 -4.99 4.18
CA GLY A 237 -8.05 -5.84 4.49
C GLY A 237 -7.62 -7.22 5.00
N GLY A 238 -8.50 -8.19 4.91
CA GLY A 238 -8.22 -9.56 5.29
C GLY A 238 -9.47 -10.44 5.18
N PHE A 239 -9.30 -11.74 5.31
CA PHE A 239 -10.40 -12.68 5.44
C PHE A 239 -11.10 -12.47 6.80
N PHE A 240 -10.31 -12.21 7.85
CA PHE A 240 -10.79 -11.89 9.20
C PHE A 240 -10.63 -10.39 9.48
N ARG A 241 -11.55 -9.83 10.29
CA ARG A 241 -11.44 -8.41 10.70
C ARG A 241 -10.16 -8.11 11.47
N ALA A 242 -9.70 -9.06 12.29
CA ALA A 242 -8.45 -8.90 13.02
C ALA A 242 -7.21 -8.91 12.11
N ASN A 243 -7.39 -9.22 10.83
CA ASN A 243 -6.35 -9.23 9.81
C ASN A 243 -5.18 -10.14 10.22
N SER A 244 -3.93 -9.81 9.90
CA SER A 244 -2.73 -10.57 10.28
C SER A 244 -2.48 -10.66 11.81
N ALA A 245 -3.35 -10.09 12.66
CA ALA A 245 -3.41 -10.42 14.08
C ALA A 245 -4.20 -11.71 14.34
N HIS A 246 -5.05 -12.15 13.41
CA HIS A 246 -5.81 -13.39 13.56
C HIS A 246 -4.89 -14.61 13.41
N PRO A 247 -4.98 -15.62 14.32
CA PRO A 247 -4.13 -16.81 14.25
C PRO A 247 -4.27 -17.63 12.95
N PHE A 248 -5.37 -17.48 12.23
CA PHE A 248 -5.62 -18.17 10.97
C PHE A 248 -5.18 -17.36 9.73
N GLU A 249 -4.81 -16.12 9.87
CA GLU A 249 -4.08 -15.39 8.82
C GLU A 249 -2.57 -15.52 9.06
N ASN A 250 -2.11 -15.31 10.30
CA ASN A 250 -0.69 -15.25 10.66
C ASN A 250 -0.41 -16.06 11.95
N PRO A 251 -0.25 -17.40 11.86
CA PRO A 251 -0.21 -18.28 13.01
C PRO A 251 1.09 -18.23 13.83
N SER A 252 2.21 -17.79 13.26
CA SER A 252 3.53 -17.95 13.88
C SER A 252 4.49 -16.78 13.60
N PRO A 253 5.59 -16.64 14.36
CA PRO A 253 6.64 -15.66 14.03
C PRO A 253 7.22 -15.85 12.62
N LEU A 254 7.27 -17.07 12.10
CA LEU A 254 7.77 -17.33 10.76
C LEU A 254 6.78 -16.88 9.68
N SER A 255 5.47 -17.10 9.88
CA SER A 255 4.45 -16.54 8.96
C SER A 255 4.49 -15.02 8.98
N ASN A 256 4.65 -14.39 10.15
CA ASN A 256 4.80 -12.95 10.29
C ASN A 256 6.01 -12.41 9.48
N LEU A 257 7.15 -13.11 9.52
CA LEU A 257 8.31 -12.75 8.70
C LEU A 257 8.01 -12.90 7.21
N VAL A 258 7.32 -13.96 6.79
CA VAL A 258 6.93 -14.17 5.38
C VAL A 258 6.01 -13.05 4.89
N GLU A 259 5.02 -12.65 5.69
CA GLU A 259 4.11 -11.55 5.36
C GLU A 259 4.85 -10.21 5.25
N ILE A 260 5.70 -9.85 6.22
CA ILE A 260 6.52 -8.62 6.17
C ILE A 260 7.38 -8.60 4.90
N VAL A 261 8.03 -9.71 4.58
CA VAL A 261 8.90 -9.81 3.40
C VAL A 261 8.08 -9.73 2.12
N ALA A 262 6.93 -10.41 2.03
CA ALA A 262 6.04 -10.36 0.88
C ALA A 262 5.53 -8.92 0.62
N MET A 263 5.07 -8.24 1.66
CA MET A 263 4.56 -6.87 1.63
C MET A 263 5.60 -5.86 1.12
N ALA A 264 6.85 -5.99 1.54
CA ALA A 264 7.90 -5.02 1.21
C ALA A 264 8.61 -5.31 -0.11
N THR A 265 8.82 -6.60 -0.44
CA THR A 265 9.69 -7.00 -1.55
C THR A 265 9.22 -6.48 -2.90
N VAL A 266 7.90 -6.57 -3.21
CA VAL A 266 7.38 -6.14 -4.51
C VAL A 266 7.49 -4.63 -4.70
N GLY A 267 7.28 -3.85 -3.64
CA GLY A 267 7.46 -2.40 -3.65
C GLY A 267 8.91 -2.00 -3.97
N PHE A 268 9.89 -2.55 -3.25
CA PHE A 268 11.32 -2.34 -3.56
C PHE A 268 11.70 -2.87 -4.95
N ALA A 269 11.16 -4.01 -5.36
CA ALA A 269 11.42 -4.61 -6.66
C ALA A 269 10.91 -3.74 -7.82
N CYS A 270 9.79 -3.03 -7.64
CA CYS A 270 9.33 -2.04 -8.62
C CYS A 270 10.35 -0.91 -8.82
N ALA A 271 11.03 -0.46 -7.76
CA ALA A 271 12.10 0.53 -7.88
C ALA A 271 13.32 -0.02 -8.64
N VAL A 272 13.73 -1.25 -8.34
CA VAL A 272 14.82 -1.93 -9.10
C VAL A 272 14.43 -2.11 -10.56
N GLY A 273 13.21 -2.58 -10.85
CA GLY A 273 12.68 -2.78 -12.19
C GLY A 273 12.63 -1.47 -12.99
N PHE A 274 12.21 -0.38 -12.35
CA PHE A 274 12.27 0.95 -12.92
C PHE A 274 13.70 1.32 -13.31
N GLY A 275 14.67 1.16 -12.40
CA GLY A 275 16.09 1.44 -12.66
C GLY A 275 16.66 0.62 -13.82
N ARG A 276 16.21 -0.62 -13.99
CA ARG A 276 16.57 -1.46 -15.13
C ARG A 276 16.05 -0.89 -16.45
N VAL A 277 14.76 -0.55 -16.51
CA VAL A 277 14.12 -0.02 -17.73
C VAL A 277 14.75 1.31 -18.17
N VAL A 278 15.02 2.21 -17.21
CA VAL A 278 15.61 3.53 -17.47
C VAL A 278 17.12 3.46 -17.72
N ARG A 279 17.77 2.35 -17.36
CA ARG A 279 19.23 2.15 -17.36
C ARG A 279 19.97 3.13 -16.44
N ALA A 280 19.39 3.38 -15.26
CA ALA A 280 19.89 4.31 -14.24
C ALA A 280 19.93 3.61 -12.87
N ARG A 281 20.67 2.51 -12.76
CA ARG A 281 20.70 1.66 -11.57
C ARG A 281 21.31 2.38 -10.35
N SER A 282 22.28 3.28 -10.55
CA SER A 282 22.92 4.03 -9.46
C SER A 282 21.96 5.01 -8.81
N ASP A 283 21.22 5.76 -9.63
CA ASP A 283 20.23 6.73 -9.16
C ASP A 283 19.11 6.05 -8.37
N LEU A 284 18.66 4.89 -8.87
CA LEU A 284 17.61 4.12 -8.19
C LEU A 284 18.10 3.44 -6.90
N ARG A 285 19.39 3.08 -6.81
CA ARG A 285 19.98 2.64 -5.52
C ARG A 285 19.87 3.74 -4.47
N ALA A 286 20.14 4.99 -4.83
CA ALA A 286 19.98 6.13 -3.91
C ALA A 286 18.55 6.21 -3.36
N LEU A 287 17.53 6.06 -4.23
CA LEU A 287 16.12 6.05 -3.77
C LEU A 287 15.78 4.83 -2.90
N ILE A 288 16.31 3.65 -3.21
CA ILE A 288 16.13 2.45 -2.36
C ILE A 288 16.74 2.68 -0.98
N VAL A 289 17.92 3.32 -0.92
CA VAL A 289 18.55 3.69 0.36
C VAL A 289 17.68 4.68 1.14
N VAL A 290 17.08 5.69 0.47
CA VAL A 290 16.11 6.60 1.11
C VAL A 290 14.96 5.82 1.73
N MET A 291 14.31 4.96 0.94
CA MET A 291 13.16 4.15 1.39
C MET A 291 13.54 3.25 2.57
N ALA A 292 14.64 2.50 2.45
CA ALA A 292 15.09 1.58 3.49
C ALA A 292 15.49 2.31 4.78
N THR A 293 16.14 3.48 4.66
CA THR A 293 16.51 4.30 5.81
C THR A 293 15.29 4.78 6.59
N ILE A 294 14.31 5.36 5.91
CA ILE A 294 13.11 5.88 6.58
C ILE A 294 12.34 4.75 7.26
N VAL A 295 12.13 3.62 6.59
CA VAL A 295 11.44 2.47 7.18
C VAL A 295 12.20 1.89 8.37
N SER A 296 13.54 1.75 8.28
CA SER A 296 14.35 1.20 9.37
C SER A 296 14.32 2.10 10.60
N VAL A 297 14.46 3.41 10.40
CA VAL A 297 14.38 4.40 11.49
C VAL A 297 12.98 4.35 12.11
N SER A 298 11.94 4.32 11.32
CA SER A 298 10.55 4.27 11.79
C SER A 298 10.26 3.00 12.60
N ALA A 299 10.67 1.82 12.10
CA ALA A 299 10.54 0.56 12.83
C ALA A 299 11.28 0.61 14.18
N GLY A 300 12.48 1.20 14.19
CA GLY A 300 13.25 1.43 15.40
C GLY A 300 12.54 2.36 16.38
N CYS A 301 11.97 3.47 15.93
CA CYS A 301 11.20 4.40 16.76
C CYS A 301 9.97 3.73 17.38
N ILE A 302 9.19 2.97 16.60
CA ILE A 302 8.05 2.21 17.13
C ILE A 302 8.53 1.19 18.17
N TYR A 303 9.58 0.42 17.86
CA TYR A 303 10.11 -0.58 18.78
C TYR A 303 10.55 0.04 20.11
N LEU A 304 11.26 1.16 20.07
CA LEU A 304 11.70 1.88 21.28
C LEU A 304 10.52 2.43 22.08
N ALA A 305 9.49 2.95 21.42
CA ALA A 305 8.29 3.45 22.07
C ALA A 305 7.50 2.33 22.75
N GLU A 306 7.31 1.20 22.08
CA GLU A 306 6.48 0.09 22.57
C GLU A 306 7.21 -0.83 23.60
N THR A 307 8.50 -0.66 23.80
CA THR A 307 9.24 -1.33 24.88
C THR A 307 9.12 -0.64 26.24
N ARG A 308 8.25 0.36 26.37
CA ARG A 308 7.92 1.02 27.62
C ARG A 308 6.44 0.84 27.96
N PRO A 309 6.07 0.66 29.25
CA PRO A 309 4.67 0.62 29.63
C PRO A 309 4.01 1.98 29.40
N THR A 310 2.72 1.97 29.07
CA THR A 310 1.95 3.21 28.97
C THR A 310 1.72 3.83 30.36
N PRO A 311 1.48 5.15 30.47
CA PRO A 311 1.09 5.78 31.73
C PRO A 311 -0.14 5.12 32.37
N ALA A 312 -1.09 4.63 31.57
CA ALA A 312 -2.27 3.92 32.04
C ALA A 312 -1.91 2.58 32.71
N LEU A 313 -0.99 1.79 32.13
CA LEU A 313 -0.53 0.55 32.74
C LEU A 313 0.25 0.80 34.04
N VAL A 314 1.05 1.87 34.08
CA VAL A 314 1.77 2.28 35.31
C VAL A 314 0.77 2.71 36.39
N ALA A 315 -0.24 3.52 36.05
CA ALA A 315 -1.26 3.96 36.99
C ALA A 315 -2.12 2.80 37.52
N ALA A 316 -2.35 1.78 36.69
CA ALA A 316 -3.06 0.56 37.08
C ALA A 316 -2.18 -0.43 37.87
N HIS A 317 -0.94 -0.07 38.20
CA HIS A 317 0.03 -0.93 38.89
C HIS A 317 0.29 -2.28 38.20
N VAL A 318 0.16 -2.33 36.87
CA VAL A 318 0.49 -3.52 36.10
C VAL A 318 2.01 -3.62 35.99
N ALA A 319 2.56 -4.77 36.41
CA ALA A 319 3.99 -5.05 36.32
C ALA A 319 4.38 -5.38 34.86
N ALA A 320 4.25 -4.41 33.97
CA ALA A 320 4.59 -4.55 32.56
C ALA A 320 5.98 -3.96 32.28
N THR A 321 6.79 -4.69 31.51
CA THR A 321 8.11 -4.22 31.01
C THR A 321 8.00 -3.60 29.62
N SER A 322 6.83 -3.73 28.96
CA SER A 322 6.56 -3.23 27.61
C SER A 322 5.06 -3.03 27.42
N ASN A 323 4.67 -2.23 26.44
CA ASN A 323 3.28 -2.11 26.03
C ASN A 323 2.89 -3.28 25.12
N MET A 324 2.20 -4.27 25.68
CA MET A 324 1.64 -5.40 24.95
C MET A 324 0.16 -5.28 24.68
N GLU A 325 -0.48 -4.15 25.06
CA GLU A 325 -1.87 -3.91 24.73
C GLU A 325 -2.09 -3.92 23.22
N GLY A 326 -3.10 -4.62 22.75
CA GLY A 326 -3.42 -4.75 21.33
C GLY A 326 -2.38 -5.47 20.48
N LYS A 327 -1.38 -6.12 21.09
CA LYS A 327 -0.31 -6.87 20.41
C LYS A 327 -0.38 -8.35 20.71
N GLU A 328 -0.02 -9.14 19.71
CA GLU A 328 0.04 -10.58 19.83
C GLU A 328 1.36 -11.04 20.48
N THR A 329 1.28 -11.88 21.50
CA THR A 329 2.46 -12.39 22.22
C THR A 329 3.40 -13.19 21.31
N ARG A 330 2.88 -13.84 20.27
CA ARG A 330 3.67 -14.61 19.30
C ARG A 330 4.59 -13.76 18.44
N PHE A 331 4.32 -12.45 18.30
CA PHE A 331 5.15 -11.52 17.53
C PHE A 331 5.99 -10.60 18.41
N GLY A 332 5.51 -10.32 19.62
CA GLY A 332 6.17 -9.38 20.53
C GLY A 332 6.25 -7.95 19.99
N ALA A 333 6.98 -7.10 20.69
CA ALA A 333 7.09 -5.69 20.31
C ALA A 333 7.92 -5.46 19.04
N ALA A 334 8.94 -6.30 18.77
CA ALA A 334 9.82 -6.13 17.60
C ALA A 334 9.13 -6.53 16.30
N GLY A 335 8.52 -7.73 16.25
CA GLY A 335 7.76 -8.19 15.09
C GLY A 335 6.57 -7.29 14.78
N THR A 336 5.90 -6.77 15.83
CA THR A 336 4.85 -5.76 15.67
C THR A 336 5.38 -4.44 15.11
N ALA A 337 6.51 -3.94 15.60
CA ALA A 337 7.05 -2.65 15.16
C ALA A 337 7.48 -2.66 13.69
N VAL A 338 8.16 -3.72 13.24
CA VAL A 338 8.57 -3.82 11.84
C VAL A 338 7.36 -4.04 10.92
N PHE A 339 6.35 -4.80 11.35
CA PHE A 339 5.11 -4.97 10.60
C PHE A 339 4.37 -3.63 10.45
N ALA A 340 4.18 -2.89 11.55
CA ALA A 340 3.52 -1.58 11.54
C ALA A 340 4.25 -0.56 10.66
N ALA A 341 5.58 -0.50 10.72
CA ALA A 341 6.37 0.37 9.85
C ALA A 341 6.27 0.00 8.37
N MET A 342 6.27 -1.30 8.06
CA MET A 342 6.15 -1.78 6.68
C MET A 342 4.75 -1.54 6.11
N THR A 343 3.71 -1.88 6.85
CA THR A 343 2.33 -1.73 6.37
C THR A 343 1.95 -0.27 6.15
N THR A 344 2.35 0.65 7.03
CA THR A 344 2.03 2.07 6.90
C THR A 344 2.95 2.81 5.95
N GLY A 345 4.24 2.47 5.91
CA GLY A 345 5.18 2.96 4.91
C GLY A 345 4.97 2.37 3.52
N GLY A 346 4.53 1.10 3.47
CA GLY A 346 4.24 0.36 2.25
C GLY A 346 2.86 0.60 1.67
N SER A 347 1.97 1.33 2.34
CA SER A 347 0.54 1.43 2.00
C SER A 347 -0.10 0.05 1.78
N ALA A 348 0.28 -0.93 2.62
CA ALA A 348 -0.24 -2.30 2.51
C ALA A 348 -1.55 -2.48 3.28
N GLY A 349 -1.71 -1.80 4.42
CA GLY A 349 -2.97 -1.79 5.19
C GLY A 349 -3.22 -3.02 6.05
N SER A 350 -2.51 -4.11 5.88
CA SER A 350 -2.59 -5.25 6.79
C SER A 350 -2.03 -4.89 8.17
N VAL A 351 -2.55 -5.49 9.22
CA VAL A 351 -2.14 -5.19 10.60
C VAL A 351 -2.02 -6.48 11.41
N ASN A 352 -0.93 -6.61 12.17
CA ASN A 352 -0.74 -7.70 13.13
C ASN A 352 -0.95 -7.27 14.59
N ALA A 353 -1.39 -6.04 14.80
CA ALA A 353 -1.68 -5.44 16.09
C ALA A 353 -2.66 -4.28 15.95
N MET A 354 -3.29 -3.87 17.05
CA MET A 354 -4.15 -2.68 17.10
C MET A 354 -3.28 -1.42 17.22
N HIS A 355 -3.14 -0.64 16.15
CA HIS A 355 -2.33 0.58 16.14
C HIS A 355 -2.84 1.65 17.11
N GLU A 356 -4.14 1.63 17.44
CA GLU A 356 -4.76 2.49 18.43
C GLU A 356 -4.21 2.26 19.85
N SER A 357 -3.87 1.01 20.18
CA SER A 357 -3.33 0.63 21.49
C SER A 357 -1.82 0.84 21.61
N PHE A 358 -1.18 1.42 20.61
CA PHE A 358 0.22 1.81 20.71
C PHE A 358 0.36 3.03 21.63
N THR A 359 1.55 3.23 22.21
CA THR A 359 1.86 4.49 22.89
C THR A 359 1.64 5.67 21.93
N PRO A 360 1.34 6.89 22.41
CA PRO A 360 1.15 8.04 21.52
C PRO A 360 2.32 8.28 20.56
N ALA A 361 3.56 8.10 21.02
CA ALA A 361 4.74 8.16 20.17
C ALA A 361 4.78 6.97 19.17
N GLY A 362 4.42 5.76 19.63
CA GLY A 362 4.37 4.56 18.79
C GLY A 362 3.33 4.64 17.69
N SER A 363 2.13 5.17 17.97
CA SER A 363 1.04 5.35 16.98
C SER A 363 1.28 6.55 16.05
N GLY A 364 1.97 7.57 16.54
CA GLY A 364 2.34 8.75 15.75
C GLY A 364 3.26 8.41 14.58
N VAL A 365 4.14 7.39 14.72
CA VAL A 365 5.04 6.98 13.61
C VAL A 365 4.30 6.33 12.44
N PRO A 366 3.41 5.33 12.61
CA PRO A 366 2.55 4.83 11.55
C PRO A 366 1.73 5.93 10.86
N LEU A 367 1.13 6.84 11.62
CA LEU A 367 0.42 8.00 11.06
C LEU A 367 1.38 8.85 10.22
N PHE A 368 2.56 9.22 10.74
CA PHE A 368 3.55 9.99 10.00
C PHE A 368 3.98 9.31 8.70
N LEU A 369 4.20 7.99 8.70
CA LEU A 369 4.55 7.23 7.50
C LEU A 369 3.47 7.32 6.42
N MET A 370 2.20 7.30 6.78
CA MET A 370 1.11 7.55 5.84
C MET A 370 1.10 9.00 5.33
N LEU A 371 1.33 9.97 6.20
CA LEU A 371 1.33 11.40 5.85
C LEU A 371 2.44 11.80 4.88
N ILE A 372 3.57 11.08 4.84
CA ILE A 372 4.60 11.31 3.81
C ILE A 372 4.21 10.76 2.42
N GLY A 373 2.96 10.34 2.23
CA GLY A 373 2.34 10.14 0.94
C GLY A 373 2.81 8.94 0.14
N GLY A 374 3.08 7.81 0.80
CA GLY A 374 3.46 6.59 0.10
C GLY A 374 4.79 6.68 -0.67
N THR A 375 5.71 7.55 -0.24
CA THR A 375 7.05 7.71 -0.84
C THR A 375 8.03 6.60 -0.46
N LEU A 376 7.62 5.68 0.38
CA LEU A 376 8.40 4.52 0.82
C LEU A 376 8.22 3.32 -0.13
N PRO A 377 8.66 2.10 0.20
CA PRO A 377 8.48 0.96 -0.72
C PRO A 377 7.03 0.74 -1.14
N GLY A 378 6.15 1.48 -0.56
CA GLY A 378 4.72 1.76 -0.69
C GLY A 378 3.99 1.15 -1.84
N GLY A 379 2.69 1.19 -1.80
CA GLY A 379 1.74 0.51 -2.67
C GLY A 379 2.31 0.07 -4.01
N VAL A 380 2.18 -1.18 -4.36
CA VAL A 380 2.85 -1.78 -5.53
C VAL A 380 2.68 -0.90 -6.78
N GLY A 381 3.78 -0.30 -7.22
CA GLY A 381 3.83 0.67 -8.33
C GLY A 381 3.52 2.13 -7.96
N SER A 382 2.67 2.41 -6.97
CA SER A 382 2.40 3.79 -6.53
C SER A 382 3.57 4.37 -5.71
N GLY A 383 4.22 3.56 -4.87
CA GLY A 383 5.34 4.00 -4.05
C GLY A 383 6.51 4.56 -4.87
N ILE A 384 6.95 3.82 -5.89
CA ILE A 384 8.01 4.34 -6.78
C ILE A 384 7.54 5.60 -7.54
N SER A 385 6.28 5.68 -7.92
CA SER A 385 5.73 6.85 -8.61
C SER A 385 5.76 8.10 -7.71
N CYS A 386 5.31 7.98 -6.46
CA CYS A 386 5.37 9.07 -5.48
C CYS A 386 6.82 9.45 -5.12
N MET A 387 7.69 8.45 -4.93
CA MET A 387 9.11 8.71 -4.68
C MET A 387 9.77 9.46 -5.84
N LEU A 388 9.45 9.14 -7.08
CA LEU A 388 9.96 9.87 -8.25
C LEU A 388 9.43 11.30 -8.34
N VAL A 389 8.18 11.53 -7.94
CA VAL A 389 7.63 12.89 -7.81
C VAL A 389 8.44 13.69 -6.79
N MET A 390 8.73 13.12 -5.62
CA MET A 390 9.56 13.77 -4.59
C MET A 390 11.00 13.97 -5.07
N ALA A 391 11.59 13.01 -5.76
CA ALA A 391 12.93 13.14 -6.35
C ALA A 391 12.98 14.28 -7.39
N MET A 392 11.97 14.39 -8.26
CA MET A 392 11.87 15.49 -9.22
C MET A 392 11.73 16.84 -8.53
N LEU A 393 10.93 16.96 -7.47
CA LEU A 393 10.80 18.18 -6.67
C LEU A 393 12.13 18.53 -6.00
N THR A 394 12.82 17.54 -5.43
CA THR A 394 14.14 17.73 -4.80
C THR A 394 15.17 18.23 -5.80
N VAL A 395 15.27 17.60 -6.97
CA VAL A 395 16.21 18.02 -8.03
C VAL A 395 15.86 19.42 -8.53
N PHE A 396 14.59 19.73 -8.66
CA PHE A 396 14.15 21.07 -9.08
C PHE A 396 14.55 22.14 -8.06
N LEU A 397 14.26 21.92 -6.77
CA LEU A 397 14.61 22.85 -5.70
C LEU A 397 16.13 23.02 -5.57
N ALA A 398 16.87 21.90 -5.52
CA ALA A 398 18.33 21.92 -5.42
C ALA A 398 18.97 22.56 -6.65
N GLY A 399 18.45 22.26 -7.86
CA GLY A 399 18.93 22.88 -9.09
C GLY A 399 18.76 24.40 -9.12
N LEU A 400 17.59 24.89 -8.69
CA LEU A 400 17.34 26.33 -8.61
C LEU A 400 18.24 27.03 -7.58
N LEU A 401 18.47 26.41 -6.42
CA LEU A 401 19.30 26.98 -5.36
C LEU A 401 20.76 27.12 -5.78
N VAL A 402 21.30 26.18 -6.59
CA VAL A 402 22.70 26.20 -7.03
C VAL A 402 22.86 26.72 -8.47
N GLY A 403 21.81 27.25 -9.11
CA GLY A 403 21.87 27.79 -10.46
C GLY A 403 22.10 26.74 -11.55
N ARG A 404 21.68 25.49 -11.33
CA ARG A 404 21.80 24.38 -12.30
C ARG A 404 20.48 24.12 -13.00
N THR A 405 20.54 23.61 -14.23
CA THR A 405 19.34 23.16 -14.95
C THR A 405 18.72 21.93 -14.26
N PRO A 406 17.43 21.97 -13.90
CA PRO A 406 16.78 20.80 -13.30
C PRO A 406 16.63 19.67 -14.33
N GLU A 407 17.46 18.65 -14.18
CA GLU A 407 17.46 17.45 -15.02
C GLU A 407 17.44 16.21 -14.11
N TYR A 408 16.57 15.24 -14.41
CA TYR A 408 16.50 14.00 -13.68
C TYR A 408 16.45 12.82 -14.64
N LEU A 409 17.33 11.82 -14.44
CA LEU A 409 17.44 10.61 -15.27
C LEU A 409 17.57 10.95 -16.78
N GLY A 410 18.27 12.03 -17.12
CA GLY A 410 18.47 12.50 -18.49
C GLY A 410 17.26 13.20 -19.11
N LYS A 411 16.27 13.59 -18.33
CA LYS A 411 15.12 14.37 -18.78
C LYS A 411 15.09 15.74 -18.12
N LYS A 412 14.87 16.80 -18.92
CA LYS A 412 14.67 18.16 -18.40
C LYS A 412 13.33 18.25 -17.68
N ILE A 413 13.37 18.64 -16.42
CA ILE A 413 12.17 18.86 -15.60
C ILE A 413 11.72 20.31 -15.81
N GLY A 414 10.62 20.51 -16.51
CA GLY A 414 10.08 21.84 -16.83
C GLY A 414 8.92 22.24 -15.91
N ALA A 415 8.40 23.43 -16.14
CA ALA A 415 7.29 23.99 -15.34
C ALA A 415 6.03 23.11 -15.33
N ARG A 416 5.73 22.42 -16.45
CA ARG A 416 4.57 21.51 -16.53
C ARG A 416 4.70 20.34 -15.58
N GLU A 417 5.85 19.65 -15.59
CA GLU A 417 6.09 18.49 -14.73
C GLU A 417 6.07 18.90 -13.26
N ILE A 418 6.64 20.06 -12.93
CA ILE A 418 6.64 20.58 -11.55
C ILE A 418 5.23 20.95 -11.08
N LYS A 419 4.42 21.61 -11.92
CA LYS A 419 3.01 21.90 -11.57
C LYS A 419 2.22 20.62 -11.28
N LEU A 420 2.41 19.57 -12.09
CA LEU A 420 1.75 18.28 -11.89
C LEU A 420 2.28 17.57 -10.64
N ALA A 421 3.59 17.62 -10.39
CA ALA A 421 4.21 17.09 -9.18
C ALA A 421 3.69 17.78 -7.91
N MET A 422 3.57 19.11 -7.94
CA MET A 422 2.96 19.88 -6.84
C MET A 422 1.49 19.53 -6.65
N LEU A 423 0.71 19.40 -7.75
CA LEU A 423 -0.68 18.97 -7.67
C LEU A 423 -0.80 17.60 -6.97
N THR A 424 0.04 16.63 -7.36
CA THR A 424 0.10 15.31 -6.72
C THR A 424 0.39 15.43 -5.22
N SER A 425 1.34 16.28 -4.84
CA SER A 425 1.75 16.47 -3.44
C SER A 425 0.70 17.21 -2.59
N ILE A 426 -0.15 18.07 -3.18
CA ILE A 426 -1.18 18.83 -2.46
C ILE A 426 -2.50 18.06 -2.34
N MET A 427 -2.81 17.16 -3.28
CA MET A 427 -4.07 16.39 -3.27
C MET A 427 -4.26 15.57 -1.99
N LEU A 428 -3.20 14.91 -1.52
CA LEU A 428 -3.27 14.09 -0.32
C LEU A 428 -3.56 14.92 0.94
N PRO A 429 -2.76 15.97 1.27
CA PRO A 429 -3.07 16.82 2.43
C PRO A 429 -4.43 17.51 2.34
N ALA A 430 -4.84 17.96 1.17
CA ALA A 430 -6.15 18.59 0.99
C ALA A 430 -7.30 17.63 1.33
N SER A 431 -7.20 16.37 0.91
CA SER A 431 -8.17 15.33 1.27
C SER A 431 -8.09 15.01 2.76
N ILE A 432 -6.90 14.66 3.28
CA ILE A 432 -6.72 14.24 4.67
C ILE A 432 -7.19 15.32 5.64
N LEU A 433 -6.64 16.52 5.53
CA LEU A 433 -6.93 17.60 6.48
C LEU A 433 -8.34 18.15 6.30
N GLY A 434 -8.82 18.26 5.06
CA GLY A 434 -10.16 18.74 4.75
C GLY A 434 -11.25 17.85 5.34
N PHE A 435 -11.22 16.55 5.05
CA PHE A 435 -12.20 15.61 5.60
C PHE A 435 -12.05 15.41 7.10
N SER A 436 -10.82 15.44 7.64
CA SER A 436 -10.61 15.38 9.09
C SER A 436 -11.22 16.59 9.80
N ALA A 437 -11.05 17.79 9.27
CA ALA A 437 -11.64 19.00 9.83
C ALA A 437 -13.18 18.96 9.80
N ILE A 438 -13.77 18.49 8.68
CA ILE A 438 -15.22 18.29 8.56
C ILE A 438 -15.70 17.29 9.60
N ALA A 439 -15.06 16.11 9.71
CA ALA A 439 -15.46 15.08 10.66
C ALA A 439 -15.35 15.55 12.13
N ALA A 440 -14.27 16.25 12.48
CA ALA A 440 -14.07 16.80 13.82
C ALA A 440 -15.10 17.89 14.19
N SER A 441 -15.77 18.49 13.20
CA SER A 441 -16.76 19.54 13.39
C SER A 441 -18.21 19.04 13.39
N LEU A 442 -18.45 17.78 12.95
CA LEU A 442 -19.80 17.24 12.78
C LEU A 442 -20.18 16.29 13.93
N PRO A 443 -21.24 16.60 14.71
CA PRO A 443 -21.71 15.70 15.78
C PRO A 443 -22.05 14.29 15.28
N LEU A 444 -22.52 14.17 14.04
CA LEU A 444 -22.82 12.87 13.41
C LEU A 444 -21.57 12.00 13.25
N ALA A 445 -20.46 12.60 12.84
CA ALA A 445 -19.19 11.90 12.67
C ALA A 445 -18.58 11.53 14.04
N LEU A 446 -18.63 12.44 15.00
CA LEU A 446 -18.07 12.25 16.34
C LEU A 446 -18.73 11.12 17.13
N LYS A 447 -19.98 10.75 16.83
CA LYS A 447 -20.64 9.59 17.47
C LYS A 447 -19.95 8.25 17.21
N ALA A 448 -19.16 8.15 16.16
CA ALA A 448 -18.44 6.93 15.78
C ALA A 448 -17.05 6.85 16.40
N VAL A 449 -16.52 7.98 16.89
CA VAL A 449 -15.18 8.09 17.48
C VAL A 449 -15.21 7.51 18.90
N SER A 450 -14.27 6.62 19.19
CA SER A 450 -14.25 5.90 20.46
C SER A 450 -13.64 6.72 21.60
N ALA A 451 -12.69 7.59 21.27
CA ALA A 451 -11.92 8.37 22.21
C ALA A 451 -12.26 9.87 22.18
N THR A 452 -11.88 10.59 23.21
CA THR A 452 -12.07 12.04 23.33
C THR A 452 -10.73 12.79 23.31
N GLY A 453 -10.78 14.10 23.11
CA GLY A 453 -9.57 14.94 23.15
C GLY A 453 -8.59 14.68 22.02
N ALA A 454 -7.29 14.67 22.35
CA ALA A 454 -6.21 14.52 21.38
C ALA A 454 -6.22 13.14 20.69
N HIS A 455 -6.51 12.07 21.45
CA HIS A 455 -6.61 10.72 20.91
C HIS A 455 -7.75 10.59 19.89
N GLY A 456 -8.94 11.14 20.19
CA GLY A 456 -10.06 11.15 19.23
C GLY A 456 -9.74 11.93 17.94
N LEU A 457 -8.95 13.01 18.02
CA LEU A 457 -8.47 13.70 16.82
C LEU A 457 -7.46 12.84 16.05
N THR A 458 -6.58 12.13 16.74
CA THR A 458 -5.64 11.18 16.13
C THR A 458 -6.39 10.06 15.40
N GLU A 459 -7.46 9.52 15.99
CA GLU A 459 -8.32 8.49 15.41
C GLU A 459 -8.97 8.95 14.09
N ILE A 460 -9.51 10.18 14.05
CA ILE A 460 -10.08 10.79 12.83
C ILE A 460 -8.99 11.01 11.78
N LEU A 461 -7.87 11.61 12.17
CA LEU A 461 -6.76 11.92 11.27
C LEU A 461 -6.14 10.66 10.68
N TYR A 462 -5.94 9.62 11.49
CA TYR A 462 -5.43 8.33 11.07
C TYR A 462 -6.35 7.70 10.01
N THR A 463 -7.66 7.73 10.25
CA THR A 463 -8.67 7.16 9.36
C THR A 463 -8.65 7.82 7.97
N TYR A 464 -8.66 9.15 7.92
CA TYR A 464 -8.59 9.86 6.63
C TYR A 464 -7.19 9.81 5.99
N ALA A 465 -6.12 9.72 6.78
CA ALA A 465 -4.79 9.48 6.26
C ALA A 465 -4.73 8.10 5.58
N SER A 466 -5.15 7.06 6.29
CA SER A 466 -5.14 5.69 5.78
C SER A 466 -5.94 5.53 4.49
N THR A 467 -7.17 6.03 4.46
CA THR A 467 -8.03 5.91 3.27
C THR A 467 -7.55 6.77 2.11
N THR A 468 -7.06 7.99 2.36
CA THR A 468 -6.55 8.87 1.29
C THR A 468 -5.27 8.35 0.66
N VAL A 469 -4.32 7.79 1.44
CA VAL A 469 -3.08 7.22 0.86
C VAL A 469 -3.26 5.79 0.37
N ASN A 470 -4.50 5.28 0.36
CA ASN A 470 -4.85 3.91 -0.03
C ASN A 470 -4.10 2.85 0.79
N ASN A 471 -4.00 3.06 2.10
CA ASN A 471 -3.40 2.11 3.03
C ASN A 471 -4.38 1.03 3.48
N GLY A 472 -5.49 1.40 4.17
CA GLY A 472 -6.53 0.48 4.61
C GLY A 472 -6.49 0.13 6.10
N SER A 473 -5.36 0.32 6.81
CA SER A 473 -5.31 0.12 8.26
C SER A 473 -6.19 1.11 9.00
N SER A 474 -6.76 0.71 10.13
CA SER A 474 -7.62 1.56 10.95
C SER A 474 -7.17 1.58 12.41
N PHE A 475 -7.52 2.64 13.12
CA PHE A 475 -7.66 2.56 14.56
C PHE A 475 -8.95 1.78 14.87
N ALA A 476 -8.83 0.71 15.64
CA ALA A 476 -9.89 -0.28 15.78
C ALA A 476 -11.12 0.20 16.57
N GLY A 477 -10.98 1.29 17.34
CA GLY A 477 -12.07 1.89 18.10
C GLY A 477 -13.12 2.60 17.25
N LEU A 478 -12.76 3.12 16.09
CA LEU A 478 -13.70 3.84 15.22
C LEU A 478 -14.79 2.92 14.65
N ASN A 479 -16.05 3.23 14.93
CA ASN A 479 -17.19 2.56 14.30
C ASN A 479 -17.57 3.24 12.98
N ALA A 480 -16.78 2.97 11.94
CA ALA A 480 -16.92 3.63 10.64
C ALA A 480 -18.06 3.08 9.77
N ASN A 481 -18.85 2.10 10.22
CA ASN A 481 -19.97 1.57 9.42
C ASN A 481 -21.22 2.45 9.56
N SER A 482 -21.20 3.60 8.93
CA SER A 482 -22.35 4.51 8.81
C SER A 482 -22.33 5.18 7.44
N LEU A 483 -23.49 5.71 7.02
CA LEU A 483 -23.62 6.38 5.72
C LEU A 483 -22.57 7.50 5.54
N TYR A 484 -22.34 8.31 6.57
CA TYR A 484 -21.34 9.37 6.54
C TYR A 484 -19.93 8.83 6.30
N TRP A 485 -19.47 7.91 7.13
CA TRP A 485 -18.13 7.36 7.04
C TRP A 485 -17.94 6.50 5.78
N ASN A 486 -18.89 5.63 5.46
CA ASN A 486 -18.84 4.81 4.24
C ASN A 486 -18.71 5.68 2.97
N THR A 487 -19.43 6.80 2.91
CA THR A 487 -19.39 7.70 1.75
C THR A 487 -18.10 8.52 1.70
N THR A 488 -17.73 9.19 2.81
CA THR A 488 -16.56 10.08 2.82
C THR A 488 -15.26 9.33 2.66
N LEU A 489 -15.11 8.16 3.31
CA LEU A 489 -13.93 7.32 3.15
C LEU A 489 -13.81 6.78 1.73
N GLY A 490 -14.92 6.35 1.10
CA GLY A 490 -14.93 5.94 -0.30
C GLY A 490 -14.50 7.07 -1.24
N ILE A 491 -14.92 8.30 -1.01
CA ILE A 491 -14.46 9.46 -1.79
C ILE A 491 -12.96 9.69 -1.59
N CYS A 492 -12.47 9.60 -0.35
CA CYS A 492 -11.04 9.78 -0.04
C CYS A 492 -10.16 8.74 -0.77
N THR A 493 -10.59 7.47 -0.84
CA THR A 493 -9.83 6.44 -1.56
C THR A 493 -9.73 6.72 -3.06
N VAL A 494 -10.81 7.26 -3.67
CA VAL A 494 -10.83 7.69 -5.08
C VAL A 494 -9.87 8.85 -5.32
N LEU A 495 -9.94 9.88 -4.45
CA LEU A 495 -9.07 11.06 -4.53
C LEU A 495 -7.60 10.66 -4.40
N GLY A 496 -7.27 9.80 -3.45
CA GLY A 496 -5.92 9.31 -3.24
C GLY A 496 -5.39 8.53 -4.45
N ARG A 497 -6.16 7.55 -4.94
CA ARG A 497 -5.71 6.68 -6.04
C ARG A 497 -5.58 7.44 -7.36
N PHE A 498 -6.64 8.07 -7.81
CA PHE A 498 -6.69 8.66 -9.15
C PHE A 498 -6.16 10.09 -9.16
N GLY A 499 -6.27 10.83 -8.05
CA GLY A 499 -5.65 12.14 -7.89
C GLY A 499 -4.12 12.10 -7.91
N VAL A 500 -3.50 10.95 -7.64
CA VAL A 500 -2.07 10.70 -7.81
C VAL A 500 -1.76 10.10 -9.19
N ALA A 501 -2.46 9.03 -9.58
CA ALA A 501 -2.14 8.29 -10.80
C ALA A 501 -2.30 9.12 -12.08
N ILE A 502 -3.35 9.96 -12.20
CA ILE A 502 -3.59 10.76 -13.39
C ILE A 502 -2.50 11.83 -13.61
N PRO A 503 -2.13 12.66 -12.63
CA PRO A 503 -1.00 13.59 -12.80
C PRO A 503 0.33 12.86 -13.09
N VAL A 504 0.59 11.69 -12.50
CA VAL A 504 1.79 10.88 -12.79
C VAL A 504 1.79 10.42 -14.25
N LEU A 505 0.67 9.96 -14.79
CA LEU A 505 0.54 9.61 -16.21
C LEU A 505 0.71 10.84 -17.12
N ALA A 506 0.21 12.01 -16.73
CA ALA A 506 0.41 13.25 -17.47
C ALA A 506 1.90 13.69 -17.45
N ILE A 507 2.61 13.49 -16.33
CA ILE A 507 4.08 13.66 -16.24
C ILE A 507 4.76 12.66 -17.20
N ALA A 508 4.37 11.39 -17.18
CA ALA A 508 4.92 10.37 -18.07
C ALA A 508 4.77 10.76 -19.55
N GLY A 509 3.57 11.22 -19.96
CA GLY A 509 3.34 11.71 -21.32
C GLY A 509 4.27 12.88 -21.71
N GLY A 510 4.43 13.84 -20.79
CA GLY A 510 5.35 14.97 -20.99
C GLY A 510 6.82 14.54 -21.11
N LEU A 511 7.26 13.62 -20.26
CA LEU A 511 8.63 13.11 -20.28
C LEU A 511 8.93 12.22 -21.50
N ALA A 512 7.98 11.41 -21.94
CA ALA A 512 8.13 10.56 -23.14
C ALA A 512 8.38 11.39 -24.40
N ALA A 513 7.70 12.52 -24.53
CA ALA A 513 7.84 13.44 -25.66
C ALA A 513 9.19 14.20 -25.70
N LYS A 514 9.91 14.27 -24.56
CA LYS A 514 11.19 14.98 -24.48
C LYS A 514 12.38 14.13 -24.96
N PRO A 515 13.41 14.79 -25.52
CA PRO A 515 14.69 14.10 -25.79
C PRO A 515 15.36 13.66 -24.49
N LYS A 516 16.24 12.68 -24.58
CA LYS A 516 17.14 12.29 -23.48
C LYS A 516 18.45 13.05 -23.63
N LEU A 517 18.83 13.81 -22.61
CA LEU A 517 20.03 14.63 -22.58
C LEU A 517 21.21 13.83 -21.99
N PRO A 518 22.43 14.00 -22.50
CA PRO A 518 23.63 13.46 -21.84
C PRO A 518 23.92 14.28 -20.56
N PRO A 519 24.51 13.65 -19.54
CA PRO A 519 24.99 14.38 -18.36
C PRO A 519 26.00 15.46 -18.74
N THR A 520 25.87 16.65 -18.15
CA THR A 520 26.79 17.77 -18.33
C THR A 520 27.34 18.22 -16.97
N ALA A 521 28.34 19.10 -16.95
CA ALA A 521 28.84 19.70 -15.70
C ALA A 521 27.76 20.49 -14.94
N GLY A 522 26.69 20.92 -15.64
CA GLY A 522 25.53 21.57 -15.06
C GLY A 522 24.46 20.61 -14.50
N THR A 523 24.56 19.31 -14.77
CA THR A 523 23.62 18.31 -14.26
C THR A 523 23.85 18.08 -12.77
N PHE A 524 22.78 18.08 -11.96
CA PHE A 524 22.87 17.78 -10.54
C PHE A 524 23.07 16.26 -10.35
N PRO A 525 24.10 15.80 -9.58
CA PRO A 525 24.32 14.37 -9.37
C PRO A 525 23.23 13.75 -8.48
N THR A 526 22.62 12.65 -8.93
CA THR A 526 21.47 11.99 -8.29
C THR A 526 21.75 10.56 -7.81
N ASP A 527 23.02 10.15 -7.82
CA ASP A 527 23.47 8.79 -7.50
C ASP A 527 24.28 8.68 -6.19
N GLY A 528 24.52 9.81 -5.51
CA GLY A 528 25.39 9.89 -4.35
C GLY A 528 24.68 10.10 -3.01
N PRO A 529 25.42 10.00 -1.87
CA PRO A 529 24.85 10.16 -0.53
C PRO A 529 24.26 11.56 -0.28
N LEU A 530 24.80 12.61 -0.93
CA LEU A 530 24.23 13.95 -0.84
C LEU A 530 22.78 13.97 -1.36
N PHE A 531 22.50 13.30 -2.46
CA PHE A 531 21.14 13.21 -3.00
C PHE A 531 20.20 12.45 -2.05
N VAL A 532 20.68 11.36 -1.44
CA VAL A 532 19.91 10.61 -0.42
C VAL A 532 19.49 11.55 0.73
N VAL A 533 20.44 12.31 1.29
CA VAL A 533 20.15 13.26 2.37
C VAL A 533 19.17 14.34 1.93
N LEU A 534 19.34 14.89 0.72
CA LEU A 534 18.46 15.93 0.20
C LEU A 534 17.03 15.44 -0.03
N VAL A 535 16.85 14.21 -0.54
CA VAL A 535 15.50 13.62 -0.74
C VAL A 535 14.84 13.38 0.62
N ILE A 536 15.55 12.80 1.59
CA ILE A 536 15.02 12.62 2.96
C ILE A 536 14.63 13.97 3.56
N ALA A 537 15.52 14.97 3.49
CA ALA A 537 15.23 16.31 4.00
C ALA A 537 14.01 16.94 3.31
N ALA A 538 13.90 16.82 1.99
CA ALA A 538 12.75 17.34 1.25
C ALA A 538 11.44 16.66 1.68
N ILE A 539 11.42 15.34 1.84
CA ILE A 539 10.25 14.60 2.34
C ILE A 539 9.86 15.10 3.73
N LEU A 540 10.82 15.20 4.66
CA LEU A 540 10.57 15.64 6.03
C LEU A 540 10.09 17.09 6.12
N ILE A 541 10.70 18.00 5.34
CA ILE A 541 10.32 19.40 5.30
C ILE A 541 8.91 19.56 4.73
N VAL A 542 8.61 18.92 3.60
CA VAL A 542 7.28 18.99 2.98
C VAL A 542 6.21 18.43 3.92
N ALA A 543 6.45 17.26 4.53
CA ALA A 543 5.54 16.67 5.49
C ALA A 543 5.37 17.56 6.74
N GLY A 544 6.46 18.11 7.27
CA GLY A 544 6.42 19.04 8.40
C GLY A 544 5.58 20.28 8.10
N LEU A 545 5.81 20.92 6.97
CA LEU A 545 5.05 22.12 6.58
C LEU A 545 3.55 21.85 6.38
N LEU A 546 3.20 20.67 5.87
CA LEU A 546 1.81 20.33 5.56
C LEU A 546 1.04 19.81 6.79
N TYR A 547 1.68 19.01 7.65
CA TYR A 547 0.98 18.22 8.65
C TYR A 547 1.36 18.52 10.10
N PHE A 548 2.43 19.29 10.36
CA PHE A 548 2.89 19.57 11.73
C PHE A 548 1.78 20.08 12.66
N PRO A 549 0.91 21.04 12.25
CA PRO A 549 -0.16 21.50 13.13
C PRO A 549 -1.13 20.37 13.55
N ALA A 550 -1.49 19.48 12.62
CA ALA A 550 -2.37 18.35 12.91
C ALA A 550 -1.71 17.31 13.82
N LEU A 551 -0.44 17.01 13.60
CA LEU A 551 0.36 16.12 14.46
C LEU A 551 0.56 16.71 15.86
N ALA A 552 0.76 18.04 15.95
CA ALA A 552 0.90 18.72 17.24
C ALA A 552 -0.39 18.68 18.09
N LEU A 553 -1.55 18.76 17.45
CA LEU A 553 -2.86 18.70 18.14
C LEU A 553 -3.30 17.27 18.47
N GLY A 554 -2.85 16.29 17.72
CA GLY A 554 -3.11 14.85 17.92
C GLY A 554 -1.99 14.17 18.73
N PRO A 555 -1.19 13.29 18.10
CA PRO A 555 -0.29 12.39 18.82
C PRO A 555 0.81 13.08 19.64
N ILE A 556 1.27 14.28 19.27
CA ILE A 556 2.28 15.00 20.06
C ILE A 556 1.66 15.55 21.36
N ARG A 557 0.45 16.09 21.31
CA ARG A 557 -0.26 16.55 22.51
C ARG A 557 -0.69 15.41 23.42
N GLU A 558 -0.93 14.24 22.86
CA GLU A 558 -1.30 13.02 23.58
C GLU A 558 -0.10 12.44 24.36
N HIS A 559 1.12 12.56 23.82
CA HIS A 559 2.37 12.13 24.45
C HIS A 559 2.74 13.03 25.63
#